data_c916a44b21982afef73c5893014bb5fa
#
_entry.id   c916a44b21982afef73c5893014bb5fa
#
_cell.length_a   1.000
_cell.length_b   1.000
_cell.length_c   1.000
_cell.angle_alpha   90.00
_cell.angle_beta   90.00
_cell.angle_gamma   90.00
#
_symmetry.space_group_name_H-M   'P 1'
#
loop_
_entity.id
_entity.type
_entity.pdbx_description
1 polymer ?
#
loop_
_entity_poly.entity_id
_entity_poly.type
_entity_poly.pdbx_seq_one_letter_code
_entity_poly.pdbx_strand_id
1 'polypeptide(L)' 'GYYIMRNWEIRYRLQPVGGKYFFRRVEAKYQHEANAIFDAEMPAATRCGSARPV' A
#
# COMPACT_ATOMS: atom_id res chain seq x y z
N GLY A 1 21.13 -15.40 -0.51
CA GLY A 1 19.96 -15.55 0.33
C GLY A 1 18.68 -15.53 -0.45
N TYR A 2 17.70 -16.09 0.17
CA TYR A 2 16.36 -16.10 -0.42
C TYR A 2 15.64 -14.84 0.00
N TYR A 3 15.05 -14.19 -0.98
CA TYR A 3 14.18 -13.06 -0.71
C TYR A 3 12.77 -13.57 -0.60
N ILE A 4 12.20 -13.40 0.58
CA ILE A 4 10.80 -13.75 0.78
C ILE A 4 10.00 -12.50 0.56
N MET A 5 9.32 -12.47 -0.58
CA MET A 5 8.39 -11.39 -0.87
C MET A 5 7.10 -11.67 -0.14
N ARG A 6 6.58 -10.67 0.52
CA ARG A 6 5.30 -10.75 1.22
C ARG A 6 4.27 -9.94 0.49
N ASN A 7 3.03 -10.37 0.65
CA ASN A 7 1.91 -9.55 0.19
C ASN A 7 1.56 -8.58 1.31
N TRP A 8 1.42 -7.32 0.94
CA TRP A 8 1.06 -6.26 1.85
C TRP A 8 -0.24 -5.64 1.37
N GLU A 9 -1.14 -5.36 2.30
CA GLU A 9 -2.39 -4.70 2.00
C GLU A 9 -2.32 -3.26 2.47
N ILE A 10 -2.70 -2.35 1.58
CA ILE A 10 -2.67 -0.92 1.85
C ILE A 10 -4.06 -0.37 1.69
N ARG A 11 -4.56 0.27 2.74
CA ARG A 11 -5.83 0.97 2.71
C ARG A 11 -5.58 2.39 2.22
N TYR A 12 -6.43 2.86 1.32
CA TYR A 12 -6.24 4.18 0.74
C TYR A 12 -7.57 4.82 0.39
N ARG A 13 -7.50 6.12 0.13
CA ARG A 13 -8.63 6.90 -0.38
C ARG A 13 -8.20 7.62 -1.64
N LEU A 14 -9.14 7.83 -2.53
CA LEU A 14 -8.91 8.61 -3.75
C LEU A 14 -9.33 10.06 -3.57
N GLN A 15 -10.22 10.33 -2.62
CA GLN A 15 -10.69 11.67 -2.32
C GLN A 15 -10.38 12.04 -0.88
N PRO A 16 -10.02 13.28 -0.61
CA PRO A 16 -9.64 13.68 0.74
C PRO A 16 -10.80 13.74 1.72
N VAL A 17 -12.03 13.92 1.23
CA VAL A 17 -13.19 14.09 2.10
C VAL A 17 -14.32 13.16 1.68
N GLY A 18 -14.88 12.43 2.66
CA GLY A 18 -16.08 11.63 2.45
C GLY A 18 -15.94 10.46 1.51
N GLY A 19 -14.74 10.10 1.17
CA GLY A 19 -14.48 9.01 0.25
C GLY A 19 -14.58 7.65 0.90
N LYS A 20 -14.78 6.66 0.08
CA LYS A 20 -14.71 5.27 0.51
C LYS A 20 -13.26 4.86 0.66
N TYR A 21 -13.03 3.85 1.49
CA TYR A 21 -11.74 3.22 1.58
C TYR A 21 -11.64 2.11 0.56
N PHE A 22 -10.45 2.00 -0.01
CA PHE A 22 -10.12 0.94 -0.94
C PHE A 22 -8.90 0.20 -0.42
N PHE A 23 -8.72 -1.01 -0.89
CA PHE A 23 -7.58 -1.82 -0.50
C PHE A 23 -6.83 -2.26 -1.75
N ARG A 24 -5.51 -2.23 -1.66
CA ARG A 24 -4.66 -2.70 -2.73
C ARG A 24 -3.55 -3.54 -2.15
N ARG A 25 -3.25 -4.64 -2.81
CA ARG A 25 -2.15 -5.50 -2.40
C ARG A 25 -0.93 -5.21 -3.26
N VAL A 26 0.21 -5.15 -2.60
CA VAL A 26 1.50 -5.03 -3.28
C VAL A 26 2.42 -6.09 -2.71
N GLU A 27 3.35 -6.54 -3.53
CA GLU A 27 4.33 -7.52 -3.13
C GLU A 27 5.64 -6.82 -2.88
N ALA A 28 6.20 -7.00 -1.70
CA ALA A 28 7.44 -6.36 -1.30
C ALA A 28 8.09 -7.13 -0.17
N LYS A 29 9.36 -6.90 0.03
CA LYS A 29 10.12 -7.53 1.10
C LYS A 29 9.86 -6.86 2.44
N TYR A 30 9.75 -5.54 2.45
CA TYR A 30 9.59 -4.75 3.65
C TYR A 30 8.40 -3.81 3.54
N GLN A 31 7.88 -3.42 4.71
CA GLN A 31 6.75 -2.50 4.79
C GLN A 31 7.02 -1.18 4.06
N HIS A 32 8.18 -0.59 4.29
CA HIS A 32 8.49 0.70 3.66
C HIS A 32 8.60 0.57 2.14
N GLU A 33 9.04 -0.58 1.66
CA GLU A 33 9.07 -0.82 0.21
C GLU A 33 7.66 -0.93 -0.34
N ALA A 34 6.77 -1.61 0.37
CA ALA A 34 5.37 -1.72 -0.04
C ALA A 34 4.72 -0.34 -0.12
N ASN A 35 4.96 0.50 0.87
CA ASN A 35 4.45 1.87 0.85
C ASN A 35 4.99 2.66 -0.33
N ALA A 36 6.28 2.53 -0.61
CA ALA A 36 6.92 3.24 -1.72
C ALA A 36 6.39 2.78 -3.08
N ILE A 37 6.20 1.48 -3.24
CA ILE A 37 5.63 0.93 -4.47
C ILE A 37 4.23 1.46 -4.69
N PHE A 38 3.41 1.46 -3.64
CA PHE A 38 2.06 1.98 -3.73
C PHE A 38 2.06 3.46 -4.14
N ASP A 39 2.90 4.26 -3.49
CA ASP A 39 2.96 5.70 -3.77
C ASP A 39 3.39 5.97 -5.22
N ALA A 40 4.29 5.14 -5.75
CA ALA A 40 4.73 5.28 -7.13
C ALA A 40 3.64 4.88 -8.12
N GLU A 41 2.88 3.83 -7.80
CA GLU A 41 1.82 3.34 -8.68
C GLU A 41 0.57 4.20 -8.65
N MET A 42 0.27 4.77 -7.50
CA MET A 42 -0.96 5.53 -7.29
C MET A 42 -0.68 6.88 -6.63
N PRO A 43 -0.04 7.81 -7.37
CA PRO A 43 0.35 9.09 -6.78
C PRO A 43 -0.84 9.96 -6.35
N ALA A 44 -2.01 9.74 -6.95
CA ALA A 44 -3.20 10.52 -6.62
C ALA A 44 -3.96 9.97 -5.40
N ALA A 45 -3.57 8.79 -4.91
CA ALA A 45 -4.22 8.18 -3.78
C ALA A 45 -3.56 8.60 -2.48
N THR A 46 -4.35 8.63 -1.41
CA THR A 46 -3.86 8.94 -0.07
C THR A 46 -3.87 7.66 0.76
N ARG A 47 -2.70 7.24 1.20
CA ARG A 47 -2.62 6.06 2.08
C ARG A 47 -3.25 6.37 3.43
N CYS A 48 -4.05 5.43 3.92
CA CYS A 48 -4.69 5.52 5.23
C CYS A 48 -4.03 4.52 6.16
N GLY A 49 -2.82 4.84 6.60
CA GLY A 49 -2.02 3.97 7.42
C GLY A 49 -0.92 3.30 6.61
N SER A 50 -0.14 2.49 7.31
CA SER A 50 0.97 1.78 6.68
C SER A 50 0.51 0.44 6.12
N ALA A 51 1.31 -0.10 5.21
CA ALA A 51 1.06 -1.42 4.65
C ALA A 51 1.04 -2.48 5.76
N ARG A 52 0.13 -3.44 5.64
CA ARG A 52 -0.04 -4.53 6.60
C ARG A 52 0.24 -5.85 5.90
N PRO A 53 0.95 -6.77 6.55
CA PRO A 53 1.18 -8.09 5.96
C PRO A 53 -0.12 -8.88 5.91
N VAL A 54 -0.30 -9.60 4.83
CA VAL A 54 -1.46 -10.47 4.63
C VAL A 54 -1.05 -11.87 4.20
#